data_d575a7907e4846b8144aa68af9dc8d4c
#
_entry.id   d575a7907e4846b8144aa68af9dc8d4c
#
_cell.length_a   1.000
_cell.length_b   1.000
_cell.length_c   1.000
_cell.angle_alpha   90.00
_cell.angle_beta   90.00
_cell.angle_gamma   90.00
#
_symmetry.space_group_name_H-M   'P 1'
#
loop_
_entity.id
_entity.type
_entity.pdbx_description
1 polymer ?
#
loop_
_entity_poly.entity_id
_entity_poly.type
_entity_poly.pdbx_seq_one_letter_code
_entity_poly.pdbx_strand_id
1 'polypeptide(L)'
;RPPRSTLFPYTTLFRSEWVPGGREINESVEVAKVLEQAGVAALDLSQCIQESPGAGFDPMYYPEGWTTYASVAVKQAVAIPVINSHTLRNPDFCEQMIAEGKTDLVGLSRQILADPYWPVKAQMGKPGEIRRCISCLTGCWQESMMAKKEIGCAINPACGNEAFESLAPAKKALSVAIVGGGPAGMEAARILSVRGHKVTLFEKTGELGGAILGCCMTPGKEKMKWYADWIRNQLKKLPVEVRLNTAPTAGDLKGYDAVLNATGASSYVPDCFGAERVVGFEGVIACPKVNCEFHPGKRTPVKTGEKVLVWGDHYAAADTAAYLASIGKDVTIVTEQKEFGSSVEVIHMYVLRKRFAQ
;
A
#
# COMPACT_ATOMS: atom_id res chain seq x y z
N ARG A 1 -40.11 15.39 -18.87
CA ARG A 1 -38.70 15.00 -18.72
C ARG A 1 -38.65 13.82 -17.78
N PRO A 2 -38.00 12.70 -18.10
CA PRO A 2 -37.78 11.65 -17.12
C PRO A 2 -37.06 12.24 -15.91
N PRO A 3 -37.32 11.75 -14.69
CA PRO A 3 -36.67 12.24 -13.48
C PRO A 3 -35.16 12.13 -13.62
N ARG A 4 -34.40 13.09 -13.10
CA ARG A 4 -32.91 13.08 -13.18
C ARG A 4 -32.29 11.81 -12.57
N SER A 5 -33.05 11.07 -11.77
CA SER A 5 -32.70 9.76 -11.21
C SER A 5 -32.49 8.66 -12.26
N THR A 6 -32.94 8.83 -13.51
CA THR A 6 -32.72 7.84 -14.57
C THR A 6 -31.33 7.91 -15.19
N LEU A 7 -30.54 8.96 -14.92
CA LEU A 7 -29.13 9.07 -15.37
C LEU A 7 -28.19 8.22 -14.53
N PHE A 8 -28.52 7.96 -13.25
CA PHE A 8 -27.77 7.11 -12.34
C PHE A 8 -28.75 6.24 -11.54
N PRO A 9 -29.17 5.10 -12.10
CA PRO A 9 -30.23 4.27 -11.50
C PRO A 9 -29.77 3.47 -10.27
N TYR A 10 -28.57 3.70 -9.78
CA TYR A 10 -28.03 3.07 -8.57
C TYR A 10 -27.87 4.09 -7.44
N THR A 11 -27.84 3.61 -6.21
CA THR A 11 -27.55 4.41 -5.03
C THR A 11 -26.52 3.73 -4.14
N THR A 12 -25.84 4.53 -3.33
CA THR A 12 -24.90 4.02 -2.32
C THR A 12 -25.64 3.74 -1.02
N LEU A 13 -25.49 2.52 -0.51
CA LEU A 13 -26.00 2.09 0.78
C LEU A 13 -24.85 1.94 1.76
N PHE A 14 -24.88 2.69 2.86
CA PHE A 14 -23.96 2.52 3.98
C PHE A 14 -24.33 1.28 4.79
N ARG A 15 -23.40 0.32 4.91
CA ARG A 15 -23.65 -1.02 5.45
C ARG A 15 -23.55 -1.10 6.97
N SER A 16 -22.55 -0.43 7.55
CA SER A 16 -22.33 -0.33 9.00
C SER A 16 -21.56 0.94 9.30
N GLU A 17 -21.94 1.61 10.36
CA GLU A 17 -21.36 2.91 10.72
C GLU A 17 -20.17 2.79 11.68
N TRP A 18 -20.00 1.62 12.30
CA TRP A 18 -18.87 1.31 13.19
C TRP A 18 -18.73 2.27 14.39
N VAL A 19 -19.84 2.80 14.85
CA VAL A 19 -19.94 3.66 16.04
C VAL A 19 -21.07 3.15 16.95
N PRO A 20 -20.99 3.35 18.27
CA PRO A 20 -22.07 3.00 19.19
C PRO A 20 -23.39 3.70 18.81
N GLY A 21 -24.46 2.95 18.65
CA GLY A 21 -25.78 3.45 18.22
C GLY A 21 -25.88 3.78 16.72
N GLY A 22 -24.81 3.52 15.95
CA GLY A 22 -24.84 3.62 14.50
C GLY A 22 -25.55 2.45 13.84
N ARG A 23 -25.86 2.60 12.55
CA ARG A 23 -26.58 1.58 11.78
C ARG A 23 -25.78 0.27 11.70
N GLU A 24 -26.47 -0.81 11.96
CA GLU A 24 -25.96 -2.17 11.84
C GLU A 24 -26.37 -2.81 10.51
N ILE A 25 -25.76 -3.94 10.18
CA ILE A 25 -25.99 -4.62 8.89
C ILE A 25 -27.45 -5.05 8.71
N ASN A 26 -28.14 -5.46 9.75
CA ASN A 26 -29.53 -5.88 9.68
C ASN A 26 -30.45 -4.73 9.27
N GLU A 27 -30.22 -3.53 9.81
CA GLU A 27 -30.95 -2.33 9.43
C GLU A 27 -30.67 -1.93 7.97
N SER A 28 -29.41 -2.08 7.55
CA SER A 28 -29.02 -1.82 6.16
C SER A 28 -29.69 -2.77 5.18
N VAL A 29 -29.91 -4.02 5.56
CA VAL A 29 -30.67 -5.00 4.76
C VAL A 29 -32.15 -4.54 4.60
N GLU A 30 -32.80 -4.05 5.66
CA GLU A 30 -34.16 -3.53 5.54
C GLU A 30 -34.22 -2.27 4.67
N VAL A 31 -33.25 -1.36 4.80
CA VAL A 31 -33.13 -0.19 3.90
C VAL A 31 -32.94 -0.62 2.45
N ALA A 32 -32.13 -1.67 2.18
CA ALA A 32 -31.94 -2.20 0.84
C ALA A 32 -33.26 -2.66 0.19
N LYS A 33 -34.09 -3.38 0.93
CA LYS A 33 -35.43 -3.80 0.47
C LYS A 33 -36.33 -2.62 0.13
N VAL A 34 -36.33 -1.58 0.97
CA VAL A 34 -37.09 -0.36 0.71
C VAL A 34 -36.61 0.35 -0.56
N LEU A 35 -35.31 0.43 -0.75
CA LEU A 35 -34.72 1.04 -1.96
C LEU A 35 -35.07 0.25 -3.23
N GLU A 36 -35.05 -1.07 -3.17
CA GLU A 36 -35.52 -1.93 -4.27
C GLU A 36 -36.98 -1.69 -4.60
N GLN A 37 -37.86 -1.68 -3.59
CA GLN A 37 -39.28 -1.39 -3.75
C GLN A 37 -39.53 0.02 -4.34
N ALA A 38 -38.67 0.98 -4.02
CA ALA A 38 -38.68 2.32 -4.58
C ALA A 38 -38.20 2.41 -6.04
N GLY A 39 -37.76 1.30 -6.64
CA GLY A 39 -37.32 1.23 -8.05
C GLY A 39 -35.86 1.55 -8.28
N VAL A 40 -35.00 1.46 -7.27
CA VAL A 40 -33.55 1.54 -7.45
C VAL A 40 -33.07 0.31 -8.23
N ALA A 41 -32.26 0.50 -9.26
CA ALA A 41 -31.85 -0.56 -10.17
C ALA A 41 -30.58 -1.33 -9.72
N ALA A 42 -29.76 -0.75 -8.84
CA ALA A 42 -28.58 -1.39 -8.25
C ALA A 42 -28.16 -0.71 -6.95
N LEU A 43 -27.46 -1.43 -6.08
CA LEU A 43 -26.94 -0.91 -4.82
C LEU A 43 -25.41 -0.99 -4.81
N ASP A 44 -24.73 0.16 -4.72
CA ASP A 44 -23.31 0.21 -4.41
C ASP A 44 -23.11 0.27 -2.90
N LEU A 45 -22.43 -0.74 -2.36
CA LEU A 45 -22.28 -0.87 -0.92
C LEU A 45 -21.02 -0.16 -0.44
N SER A 46 -21.21 0.86 0.37
CA SER A 46 -20.18 1.56 1.11
C SER A 46 -20.33 1.34 2.61
N GLN A 47 -19.41 1.84 3.39
CA GLN A 47 -19.46 1.73 4.85
C GLN A 47 -18.76 2.89 5.51
N CYS A 48 -18.96 3.01 6.81
CA CYS A 48 -18.54 4.07 7.71
C CYS A 48 -19.29 5.38 7.57
N ILE A 49 -19.08 6.18 8.58
CA ILE A 49 -19.40 7.60 8.63
C ILE A 49 -18.11 8.37 8.99
N GLN A 50 -18.19 9.67 9.09
CA GLN A 50 -17.04 10.52 9.38
C GLN A 50 -16.38 10.19 10.72
N GLU A 51 -17.16 9.73 11.70
CA GLU A 51 -16.71 9.32 13.04
C GLU A 51 -15.99 7.96 13.06
N SER A 52 -16.07 7.19 11.98
CA SER A 52 -15.38 5.89 11.83
C SER A 52 -14.47 5.82 10.61
N PRO A 53 -13.54 6.78 10.41
CA PRO A 53 -12.79 6.94 9.17
C PRO A 53 -11.89 5.74 8.85
N GLY A 54 -11.41 5.02 9.85
CA GLY A 54 -10.61 3.82 9.65
C GLY A 54 -11.33 2.75 8.85
N ALA A 55 -12.63 2.57 9.05
CA ALA A 55 -13.43 1.62 8.31
C ALA A 55 -13.74 2.08 6.88
N GLY A 56 -13.88 3.41 6.66
CA GLY A 56 -14.23 3.96 5.35
C GLY A 56 -13.09 4.04 4.35
N PHE A 57 -11.90 4.28 4.84
CA PHE A 57 -10.73 4.47 3.97
C PHE A 57 -9.86 3.23 3.84
N ASP A 58 -10.11 2.17 4.60
CA ASP A 58 -9.40 0.89 4.53
C ASP A 58 -7.87 1.07 4.46
N PRO A 59 -7.20 1.60 5.49
CA PRO A 59 -5.74 1.64 5.51
C PRO A 59 -5.17 0.22 5.42
N MET A 60 -3.88 0.10 5.22
CA MET A 60 -3.25 -1.18 4.88
C MET A 60 -3.47 -2.31 5.92
N TYR A 61 -3.91 -1.98 7.12
CA TYR A 61 -4.18 -2.94 8.21
C TYR A 61 -5.42 -3.83 8.00
N TYR A 62 -6.32 -3.44 7.08
CA TYR A 62 -7.53 -4.22 6.78
C TYR A 62 -7.24 -5.24 5.68
N PRO A 63 -7.64 -6.52 5.84
CA PRO A 63 -7.44 -7.52 4.81
C PRO A 63 -8.26 -7.23 3.55
N GLU A 64 -7.88 -7.84 2.44
CA GLU A 64 -8.64 -7.77 1.20
C GLU A 64 -10.01 -8.40 1.39
N GLY A 65 -11.06 -7.74 0.89
CA GLY A 65 -12.43 -8.25 0.96
C GLY A 65 -13.05 -8.31 2.35
N TRP A 66 -12.49 -7.65 3.37
CA TRP A 66 -12.99 -7.69 4.75
C TRP A 66 -14.44 -7.25 4.90
N THR A 67 -14.99 -6.54 3.93
CA THR A 67 -16.37 -6.04 3.89
C THR A 67 -17.35 -6.97 3.17
N THR A 68 -16.87 -8.08 2.61
CA THR A 68 -17.67 -9.00 1.78
C THR A 68 -18.90 -9.56 2.52
N TYR A 69 -18.80 -9.74 3.84
CA TYR A 69 -19.93 -10.21 4.65
C TYR A 69 -21.20 -9.37 4.46
N ALA A 70 -21.02 -8.07 4.27
CA ALA A 70 -22.16 -7.17 4.12
C ALA A 70 -22.76 -7.22 2.71
N SER A 71 -21.93 -7.39 1.66
CA SER A 71 -22.47 -7.62 0.31
C SER A 71 -23.24 -8.92 0.24
N VAL A 72 -22.78 -9.98 0.90
CA VAL A 72 -23.52 -11.25 1.01
C VAL A 72 -24.87 -11.05 1.68
N ALA A 73 -24.92 -10.37 2.83
CA ALA A 73 -26.17 -10.14 3.57
C ALA A 73 -27.19 -9.36 2.74
N VAL A 74 -26.77 -8.29 2.07
CA VAL A 74 -27.65 -7.50 1.21
C VAL A 74 -28.07 -8.28 -0.03
N LYS A 75 -27.13 -8.98 -0.69
CA LYS A 75 -27.41 -9.78 -1.90
C LYS A 75 -28.43 -10.88 -1.66
N GLN A 76 -28.44 -11.48 -0.48
CA GLN A 76 -29.43 -12.49 -0.10
C GLN A 76 -30.84 -11.91 0.12
N ALA A 77 -30.96 -10.60 0.31
CA ALA A 77 -32.19 -9.93 0.69
C ALA A 77 -32.88 -9.17 -0.47
N VAL A 78 -32.17 -8.90 -1.57
CA VAL A 78 -32.67 -8.16 -2.74
C VAL A 78 -32.40 -8.91 -4.04
N ALA A 79 -33.21 -8.67 -5.07
CA ALA A 79 -33.06 -9.24 -6.39
C ALA A 79 -32.23 -8.34 -7.34
N ILE A 80 -32.15 -7.04 -7.04
CA ILE A 80 -31.36 -6.09 -7.83
C ILE A 80 -29.87 -6.32 -7.67
N PRO A 81 -29.06 -5.91 -8.66
CA PRO A 81 -27.61 -6.05 -8.59
C PRO A 81 -26.98 -5.33 -7.39
N VAL A 82 -26.03 -6.01 -6.76
CA VAL A 82 -25.23 -5.51 -5.63
C VAL A 82 -23.79 -5.34 -6.06
N ILE A 83 -23.25 -4.15 -5.85
CA ILE A 83 -21.85 -3.79 -6.11
C ILE A 83 -21.09 -3.83 -4.79
N ASN A 84 -20.05 -4.66 -4.68
CA ASN A 84 -19.17 -4.63 -3.53
C ASN A 84 -17.94 -3.76 -3.81
N SER A 85 -17.79 -2.72 -3.02
CA SER A 85 -16.62 -1.83 -3.04
C SER A 85 -15.71 -2.10 -1.84
N HIS A 86 -14.59 -1.38 -1.69
CA HIS A 86 -13.56 -1.49 -0.66
C HIS A 86 -12.56 -2.64 -0.81
N THR A 87 -11.30 -2.32 -0.62
CA THR A 87 -10.14 -3.23 -0.58
C THR A 87 -10.14 -4.40 -1.56
N LEU A 88 -10.76 -4.25 -2.71
CA LEU A 88 -10.71 -5.21 -3.80
C LEU A 88 -9.51 -4.89 -4.70
N ARG A 89 -8.58 -5.83 -4.87
CA ARG A 89 -7.29 -5.62 -5.56
C ARG A 89 -6.92 -6.77 -6.48
N ASN A 90 -7.19 -8.01 -6.03
CA ASN A 90 -6.87 -9.23 -6.77
C ASN A 90 -8.05 -9.61 -7.68
N PRO A 91 -7.88 -9.69 -9.01
CA PRO A 91 -8.95 -10.08 -9.91
C PRO A 91 -9.46 -11.50 -9.65
N ASP A 92 -8.60 -12.45 -9.27
CA ASP A 92 -9.02 -13.82 -8.99
C ASP A 92 -9.96 -13.86 -7.76
N PHE A 93 -9.69 -13.04 -6.74
CA PHE A 93 -10.57 -12.89 -5.58
C PHE A 93 -11.91 -12.25 -5.97
N CYS A 94 -11.88 -11.23 -6.83
CA CYS A 94 -13.09 -10.57 -7.34
C CYS A 94 -13.95 -11.53 -8.16
N GLU A 95 -13.33 -12.33 -9.03
CA GLU A 95 -14.01 -13.34 -9.83
C GLU A 95 -14.64 -14.42 -8.96
N GLN A 96 -13.92 -14.89 -7.94
CA GLN A 96 -14.44 -15.86 -6.99
C GLN A 96 -15.69 -15.34 -6.27
N MET A 97 -15.69 -14.06 -5.84
CA MET A 97 -16.85 -13.46 -5.18
C MET A 97 -18.08 -13.43 -6.07
N ILE A 98 -17.90 -13.12 -7.36
CA ILE A 98 -18.99 -13.10 -8.35
C ILE A 98 -19.47 -14.52 -8.62
N ALA A 99 -18.56 -15.46 -8.87
CA ALA A 99 -18.87 -16.85 -9.16
C ALA A 99 -19.62 -17.54 -8.00
N GLU A 100 -19.29 -17.17 -6.75
CA GLU A 100 -19.98 -17.68 -5.55
C GLU A 100 -21.29 -16.93 -5.24
N GLY A 101 -21.70 -15.97 -6.04
CA GLY A 101 -22.93 -15.19 -5.83
C GLY A 101 -22.88 -14.24 -4.62
N LYS A 102 -21.69 -13.86 -4.16
CA LYS A 102 -21.50 -12.94 -3.03
C LYS A 102 -21.73 -11.48 -3.39
N THR A 103 -21.59 -11.15 -4.66
CA THR A 103 -21.86 -9.85 -5.27
C THR A 103 -22.12 -10.02 -6.75
N ASP A 104 -22.71 -9.04 -7.43
CA ASP A 104 -22.89 -9.07 -8.89
C ASP A 104 -21.78 -8.29 -9.60
N LEU A 105 -21.27 -7.25 -8.96
CA LEU A 105 -20.25 -6.36 -9.50
C LEU A 105 -19.24 -5.99 -8.42
N VAL A 106 -18.05 -5.56 -8.85
CA VAL A 106 -17.01 -5.04 -7.96
C VAL A 106 -16.72 -3.57 -8.26
N GLY A 107 -16.65 -2.74 -7.20
CA GLY A 107 -16.31 -1.33 -7.28
C GLY A 107 -14.82 -1.12 -7.00
N LEU A 108 -14.11 -0.48 -7.93
CA LEU A 108 -12.68 -0.20 -7.83
C LEU A 108 -12.43 1.31 -7.89
N SER A 109 -11.81 1.88 -6.85
CA SER A 109 -11.44 3.30 -6.80
C SER A 109 -9.93 3.44 -6.73
N ARG A 110 -9.33 3.36 -5.54
CA ARG A 110 -7.87 3.50 -5.34
C ARG A 110 -7.04 2.46 -6.11
N GLN A 111 -7.64 1.31 -6.43
CA GLN A 111 -6.99 0.31 -7.28
C GLN A 111 -6.77 0.84 -8.70
N ILE A 112 -7.73 1.57 -9.24
CA ILE A 112 -7.60 2.19 -10.58
C ILE A 112 -6.57 3.33 -10.58
N LEU A 113 -6.45 4.08 -9.47
CA LEU A 113 -5.35 5.05 -9.32
C LEU A 113 -3.97 4.37 -9.31
N ALA A 114 -3.87 3.20 -8.69
CA ALA A 114 -2.63 2.42 -8.66
C ALA A 114 -2.32 1.78 -10.03
N ASP A 115 -3.34 1.28 -10.72
CA ASP A 115 -3.23 0.65 -12.04
C ASP A 115 -4.50 0.88 -12.87
N PRO A 116 -4.55 1.88 -13.76
CA PRO A 116 -5.73 2.16 -14.59
C PRO A 116 -6.05 1.03 -15.56
N TYR A 117 -5.09 0.18 -15.90
CA TYR A 117 -5.26 -0.96 -16.79
C TYR A 117 -5.68 -2.24 -16.08
N TRP A 118 -6.06 -2.17 -14.80
CA TRP A 118 -6.50 -3.32 -14.02
C TRP A 118 -7.57 -4.17 -14.74
N PRO A 119 -8.68 -3.58 -15.27
CA PRO A 119 -9.72 -4.37 -15.93
C PRO A 119 -9.20 -5.12 -17.15
N VAL A 120 -8.39 -4.45 -17.98
CA VAL A 120 -7.80 -5.05 -19.20
C VAL A 120 -6.85 -6.18 -18.82
N LYS A 121 -6.00 -5.98 -17.81
CA LYS A 121 -5.05 -7.01 -17.34
C LYS A 121 -5.79 -8.21 -16.72
N ALA A 122 -6.87 -7.96 -15.99
CA ALA A 122 -7.75 -9.01 -15.45
C ALA A 122 -8.37 -9.82 -16.60
N GLN A 123 -8.99 -9.15 -17.57
CA GLN A 123 -9.57 -9.79 -18.74
C GLN A 123 -8.57 -10.63 -19.54
N MET A 124 -7.31 -10.20 -19.59
CA MET A 124 -6.22 -10.92 -20.25
C MET A 124 -5.66 -12.09 -19.44
N GLY A 125 -6.15 -12.36 -18.22
CA GLY A 125 -5.61 -13.38 -17.33
C GLY A 125 -4.19 -13.07 -16.83
N LYS A 126 -3.86 -11.80 -16.63
CA LYS A 126 -2.51 -11.34 -16.21
C LYS A 126 -2.52 -10.68 -14.83
N PRO A 127 -2.96 -11.34 -13.76
CA PRO A 127 -3.03 -10.74 -12.43
C PRO A 127 -1.65 -10.31 -11.89
N GLY A 128 -0.58 -11.00 -12.28
CA GLY A 128 0.80 -10.66 -11.91
C GLY A 128 1.32 -9.36 -12.53
N GLU A 129 0.66 -8.83 -13.58
CA GLU A 129 0.98 -7.54 -14.18
C GLU A 129 0.31 -6.35 -13.48
N ILE A 130 -0.63 -6.63 -12.59
CA ILE A 130 -1.40 -5.60 -11.90
C ILE A 130 -0.59 -5.02 -10.75
N ARG A 131 -0.41 -3.71 -10.77
CA ARG A 131 0.12 -2.94 -9.66
C ARG A 131 -0.98 -2.75 -8.62
N ARG A 132 -1.02 -3.64 -7.63
CA ARG A 132 -2.08 -3.63 -6.61
C ARG A 132 -1.90 -2.48 -5.63
N CYS A 133 -2.99 -1.74 -5.35
CA CYS A 133 -3.02 -0.67 -4.37
C CYS A 133 -2.67 -1.19 -2.97
N ILE A 134 -1.64 -0.62 -2.34
CA ILE A 134 -1.16 -1.01 -1.01
C ILE A 134 -1.92 -0.34 0.15
N SER A 135 -2.94 0.43 -0.15
CA SER A 135 -3.76 1.15 0.84
C SER A 135 -2.96 2.08 1.78
N CYS A 136 -1.93 2.75 1.24
CA CYS A 136 -1.07 3.67 2.01
C CYS A 136 -1.72 5.03 2.30
N LEU A 137 -2.79 5.39 1.59
CA LEU A 137 -3.52 6.65 1.71
C LEU A 137 -2.69 7.94 1.50
N THR A 138 -1.43 7.84 1.08
CA THR A 138 -0.51 8.98 0.98
C THR A 138 -0.94 9.96 -0.12
N GLY A 139 -0.78 9.61 -1.38
CA GLY A 139 -1.03 10.52 -2.50
C GLY A 139 -2.53 10.77 -2.74
N CYS A 140 -3.34 9.71 -2.68
CA CYS A 140 -4.78 9.80 -2.99
C CYS A 140 -5.63 10.41 -1.87
N TRP A 141 -5.18 10.37 -0.63
CA TRP A 141 -5.94 10.90 0.52
C TRP A 141 -5.19 12.02 1.23
N GLN A 142 -4.04 11.72 1.84
CA GLN A 142 -3.30 12.69 2.65
C GLN A 142 -2.91 13.94 1.84
N GLU A 143 -2.31 13.75 0.67
CA GLU A 143 -1.88 14.88 -0.16
C GLU A 143 -3.06 15.55 -0.86
N SER A 144 -3.95 14.77 -1.47
CA SER A 144 -5.06 15.32 -2.25
C SER A 144 -6.15 15.92 -1.37
N MET A 145 -6.71 15.14 -0.43
CA MET A 145 -7.87 15.57 0.34
C MET A 145 -7.50 16.45 1.54
N MET A 146 -6.42 16.12 2.26
CA MET A 146 -6.04 16.84 3.47
C MET A 146 -5.13 18.02 3.16
N ALA A 147 -4.09 17.83 2.33
CA ALA A 147 -3.17 18.92 1.98
C ALA A 147 -3.59 19.70 0.72
N LYS A 148 -4.74 19.35 0.09
CA LYS A 148 -5.31 20.02 -1.09
C LYS A 148 -4.34 20.14 -2.26
N LYS A 149 -3.47 19.14 -2.43
CA LYS A 149 -2.57 19.01 -3.57
C LYS A 149 -3.26 18.23 -4.70
N GLU A 150 -2.61 18.16 -5.85
CA GLU A 150 -3.03 17.27 -6.93
C GLU A 150 -3.05 15.82 -6.47
N ILE A 151 -3.96 15.04 -7.04
CA ILE A 151 -4.05 13.62 -6.72
C ILE A 151 -2.80 12.87 -7.19
N GLY A 152 -2.30 11.97 -6.37
CA GLY A 152 -1.14 11.14 -6.69
C GLY A 152 -1.29 9.73 -6.13
N CYS A 153 -0.33 8.89 -6.44
CA CYS A 153 -0.24 7.54 -5.88
C CYS A 153 1.21 7.20 -5.55
N ALA A 154 1.46 6.73 -4.32
CA ALA A 154 2.81 6.40 -3.86
C ALA A 154 3.51 5.31 -4.70
N ILE A 155 2.74 4.47 -5.39
CA ILE A 155 3.26 3.35 -6.20
C ILE A 155 3.00 3.51 -7.69
N ASN A 156 2.29 4.56 -8.11
CA ASN A 156 2.05 4.88 -9.53
C ASN A 156 2.45 6.34 -9.80
N PRO A 157 3.67 6.59 -10.28
CA PRO A 157 4.14 7.95 -10.52
C PRO A 157 3.40 8.68 -11.65
N ALA A 158 2.66 7.97 -12.51
CA ALA A 158 1.85 8.57 -13.56
C ALA A 158 0.49 9.09 -13.05
N CYS A 159 0.03 8.64 -11.88
CA CYS A 159 -1.25 9.09 -11.32
C CYS A 159 -1.22 10.60 -11.05
N GLY A 160 -2.15 11.34 -11.66
CA GLY A 160 -2.18 12.81 -11.65
C GLY A 160 -1.16 13.47 -12.60
N ASN A 161 -0.39 12.65 -13.33
CA ASN A 161 0.60 13.08 -14.32
C ASN A 161 0.53 12.22 -15.57
N GLU A 162 -0.67 11.89 -16.04
CA GLU A 162 -0.93 10.92 -17.11
C GLU A 162 -0.28 11.32 -18.44
N ALA A 163 -0.01 12.62 -18.65
CA ALA A 163 0.78 13.09 -19.79
C ALA A 163 2.19 12.46 -19.85
N PHE A 164 2.74 12.04 -18.72
CA PHE A 164 4.01 11.31 -18.64
C PHE A 164 3.86 9.79 -18.76
N GLU A 165 2.64 9.26 -18.80
CA GLU A 165 2.40 7.83 -18.91
C GLU A 165 2.84 7.28 -20.27
N SER A 166 2.71 8.08 -21.33
CA SER A 166 3.30 7.79 -22.63
C SER A 166 4.82 7.93 -22.58
N LEU A 167 5.49 7.04 -21.88
CA LEU A 167 6.96 7.03 -21.72
C LEU A 167 7.66 7.04 -23.10
N ALA A 168 7.63 8.22 -23.76
CA ALA A 168 8.20 8.40 -25.07
C ALA A 168 9.68 7.95 -25.06
N PRO A 169 10.12 7.25 -26.10
CA PRO A 169 11.54 6.88 -26.23
C PRO A 169 12.43 8.12 -26.08
N ALA A 170 13.53 7.95 -25.41
CA ALA A 170 14.52 9.02 -25.29
C ALA A 170 15.05 9.41 -26.66
N LYS A 171 15.25 10.71 -26.90
CA LYS A 171 15.86 11.20 -28.16
C LYS A 171 17.26 10.63 -28.39
N LYS A 172 17.98 10.35 -27.30
CA LYS A 172 19.30 9.71 -27.32
C LYS A 172 19.35 8.69 -26.20
N ALA A 173 19.67 7.45 -26.50
CA ALA A 173 19.92 6.42 -25.51
C ALA A 173 21.22 6.75 -24.73
N LEU A 174 21.15 6.69 -23.42
CA LEU A 174 22.28 6.87 -22.52
C LEU A 174 22.58 5.56 -21.79
N SER A 175 23.84 5.40 -21.39
CA SER A 175 24.27 4.39 -20.43
C SER A 175 24.10 4.97 -19.03
N VAL A 176 23.22 4.40 -18.20
CA VAL A 176 22.85 4.94 -16.88
C VAL A 176 23.15 3.92 -15.79
N ALA A 177 23.96 4.33 -14.82
CA ALA A 177 24.14 3.59 -13.58
C ALA A 177 23.14 4.07 -12.52
N ILE A 178 22.47 3.14 -11.86
CA ILE A 178 21.60 3.41 -10.71
C ILE A 178 22.23 2.72 -9.50
N VAL A 179 22.49 3.47 -8.45
CA VAL A 179 23.10 2.96 -7.21
C VAL A 179 22.04 2.87 -6.14
N GLY A 180 21.66 1.65 -5.76
CA GLY A 180 20.62 1.33 -4.78
C GLY A 180 19.38 0.67 -5.40
N GLY A 181 19.12 -0.57 -5.03
CA GLY A 181 17.99 -1.41 -5.50
C GLY A 181 16.71 -1.29 -4.66
N GLY A 182 16.53 -0.16 -3.97
CA GLY A 182 15.28 0.16 -3.27
C GLY A 182 14.16 0.59 -4.23
N PRO A 183 12.96 0.96 -3.71
CA PRO A 183 11.82 1.34 -4.55
C PRO A 183 12.14 2.43 -5.58
N ALA A 184 12.87 3.45 -5.17
CA ALA A 184 13.26 4.56 -6.06
C ALA A 184 14.17 4.09 -7.20
N GLY A 185 15.20 3.29 -6.89
CA GLY A 185 16.12 2.77 -7.90
C GLY A 185 15.48 1.78 -8.84
N MET A 186 14.61 0.91 -8.33
CA MET A 186 13.86 -0.05 -9.16
C MET A 186 12.91 0.67 -10.13
N GLU A 187 12.15 1.68 -9.67
CA GLU A 187 11.23 2.43 -10.52
C GLU A 187 11.99 3.26 -11.55
N ALA A 188 13.11 3.90 -11.15
CA ALA A 188 13.97 4.59 -12.09
C ALA A 188 14.54 3.65 -13.17
N ALA A 189 14.97 2.45 -12.78
CA ALA A 189 15.46 1.44 -13.73
C ALA A 189 14.36 1.03 -14.71
N ARG A 190 13.14 0.82 -14.23
CA ARG A 190 11.99 0.49 -15.08
C ARG A 190 11.71 1.60 -16.09
N ILE A 191 11.57 2.84 -15.63
CA ILE A 191 11.24 3.98 -16.48
C ILE A 191 12.33 4.24 -17.52
N LEU A 192 13.60 4.27 -17.10
CA LEU A 192 14.71 4.52 -18.00
C LEU A 192 14.86 3.41 -19.05
N SER A 193 14.68 2.16 -18.66
CA SER A 193 14.72 1.03 -19.59
C SER A 193 13.59 1.07 -20.61
N VAL A 194 12.35 1.36 -20.20
CA VAL A 194 11.20 1.53 -21.10
C VAL A 194 11.43 2.68 -22.08
N ARG A 195 12.12 3.73 -21.67
CA ARG A 195 12.49 4.85 -22.53
C ARG A 195 13.68 4.56 -23.46
N GLY A 196 14.27 3.37 -23.39
CA GLY A 196 15.33 2.91 -24.29
C GLY A 196 16.76 3.24 -23.82
N HIS A 197 16.96 3.61 -22.57
CA HIS A 197 18.32 3.76 -21.99
C HIS A 197 18.92 2.39 -21.67
N LYS A 198 20.24 2.27 -21.72
CA LYS A 198 20.99 1.12 -21.23
C LYS A 198 21.19 1.29 -19.73
N VAL A 199 20.54 0.44 -18.92
CA VAL A 199 20.49 0.61 -17.46
C VAL A 199 21.24 -0.50 -16.75
N THR A 200 22.14 -0.12 -15.82
CA THR A 200 22.76 -1.02 -14.85
C THR A 200 22.31 -0.59 -13.44
N LEU A 201 21.66 -1.49 -12.71
CA LEU A 201 21.20 -1.28 -11.34
C LEU A 201 22.11 -2.02 -10.37
N PHE A 202 22.77 -1.28 -9.50
CA PHE A 202 23.65 -1.81 -8.45
C PHE A 202 22.91 -1.89 -7.12
N GLU A 203 23.02 -3.03 -6.45
CA GLU A 203 22.48 -3.25 -5.11
C GLU A 203 23.52 -3.94 -4.22
N LYS A 204 23.82 -3.34 -3.08
CA LYS A 204 24.83 -3.84 -2.14
C LYS A 204 24.46 -5.16 -1.46
N THR A 205 23.17 -5.47 -1.40
CA THR A 205 22.63 -6.71 -0.82
C THR A 205 22.34 -7.77 -1.88
N GLY A 206 22.01 -8.97 -1.44
CA GLY A 206 21.66 -10.09 -2.34
C GLY A 206 20.27 -10.02 -2.95
N GLU A 207 19.49 -8.95 -2.69
CA GLU A 207 18.12 -8.83 -3.18
C GLU A 207 17.72 -7.36 -3.40
N LEU A 208 16.80 -7.16 -4.35
CA LEU A 208 16.17 -5.86 -4.58
C LEU A 208 15.03 -5.61 -3.59
N GLY A 209 14.78 -4.35 -3.23
CA GLY A 209 13.65 -3.93 -2.41
C GLY A 209 14.03 -2.93 -1.33
N GLY A 210 15.26 -2.91 -0.86
CA GLY A 210 15.73 -1.95 0.13
C GLY A 210 14.87 -1.95 1.40
N ALA A 211 14.57 -0.77 1.94
CA ALA A 211 13.83 -0.60 3.20
C ALA A 211 12.40 -1.15 3.17
N ILE A 212 11.75 -1.26 2.00
CA ILE A 212 10.36 -1.76 1.91
C ILE A 212 10.26 -3.20 2.41
N LEU A 213 11.33 -3.99 2.31
CA LEU A 213 11.36 -5.37 2.78
C LEU A 213 11.25 -5.46 4.31
N GLY A 214 11.88 -4.53 5.03
CA GLY A 214 11.68 -4.40 6.48
C GLY A 214 10.25 -3.98 6.81
N CYS A 215 9.71 -2.98 6.10
CA CYS A 215 8.37 -2.49 6.33
C CYS A 215 7.30 -3.58 6.15
N CYS A 216 7.48 -4.51 5.21
CA CYS A 216 6.56 -5.64 5.00
C CYS A 216 6.43 -6.57 6.21
N MET A 217 7.41 -6.56 7.11
CA MET A 217 7.44 -7.43 8.30
C MET A 217 6.60 -6.90 9.45
N THR A 218 6.21 -5.64 9.38
CA THR A 218 5.36 -5.02 10.41
C THR A 218 3.93 -5.56 10.30
N PRO A 219 3.29 -5.97 11.42
CA PRO A 219 1.93 -6.48 11.41
C PRO A 219 0.94 -5.53 10.73
N GLY A 220 0.24 -6.03 9.71
CA GLY A 220 -0.73 -5.29 8.91
C GLY A 220 -0.14 -4.45 7.77
N LYS A 221 1.16 -4.59 7.47
CA LYS A 221 1.82 -3.93 6.33
C LYS A 221 2.30 -4.89 5.23
N GLU A 222 1.85 -6.11 5.26
CA GLU A 222 2.18 -7.16 4.29
C GLU A 222 1.86 -6.74 2.85
N LYS A 223 0.89 -5.85 2.65
CA LYS A 223 0.54 -5.29 1.32
C LYS A 223 1.67 -4.55 0.62
N MET A 224 2.65 -4.03 1.37
CA MET A 224 3.82 -3.40 0.78
C MET A 224 4.64 -4.37 -0.05
N LYS A 225 4.58 -5.67 0.28
CA LYS A 225 5.20 -6.73 -0.51
C LYS A 225 4.62 -6.82 -1.92
N TRP A 226 3.33 -6.55 -2.12
CA TRP A 226 2.72 -6.57 -3.45
C TRP A 226 3.43 -5.64 -4.43
N TYR A 227 3.80 -4.45 -3.97
CA TYR A 227 4.57 -3.53 -4.82
C TYR A 227 6.00 -4.00 -5.04
N ALA A 228 6.68 -4.48 -4.00
CA ALA A 228 8.04 -5.00 -4.13
C ALA A 228 8.12 -6.17 -5.13
N ASP A 229 7.17 -7.10 -5.07
CA ASP A 229 7.10 -8.24 -5.98
C ASP A 229 6.74 -7.79 -7.40
N TRP A 230 5.76 -6.89 -7.53
CA TRP A 230 5.37 -6.36 -8.82
C TRP A 230 6.54 -5.67 -9.55
N ILE A 231 7.24 -4.75 -8.89
CA ILE A 231 8.34 -4.00 -9.53
C ILE A 231 9.53 -4.92 -9.87
N ARG A 232 9.84 -5.90 -9.03
CA ARG A 232 10.83 -6.93 -9.33
C ARG A 232 10.45 -7.72 -10.59
N ASN A 233 9.18 -8.11 -10.71
CA ASN A 233 8.67 -8.83 -11.88
C ASN A 233 8.69 -7.97 -13.14
N GLN A 234 8.45 -6.66 -13.03
CA GLN A 234 8.61 -5.76 -14.17
C GLN A 234 10.06 -5.68 -14.64
N LEU A 235 11.01 -5.54 -13.71
CA LEU A 235 12.43 -5.47 -14.05
C LEU A 235 12.95 -6.73 -14.74
N LYS A 236 12.47 -7.93 -14.36
CA LYS A 236 12.85 -9.19 -15.02
C LYS A 236 12.45 -9.26 -16.51
N LYS A 237 11.50 -8.44 -16.95
CA LYS A 237 11.01 -8.39 -18.34
C LYS A 237 11.70 -7.33 -19.18
N LEU A 238 12.51 -6.51 -18.55
CA LEU A 238 13.20 -5.38 -19.18
C LEU A 238 14.69 -5.67 -19.31
N PRO A 239 15.37 -5.11 -20.31
CA PRO A 239 16.81 -5.26 -20.49
C PRO A 239 17.59 -4.40 -19.47
N VAL A 240 17.36 -4.64 -18.18
CA VAL A 240 18.08 -4.01 -17.07
C VAL A 240 19.13 -4.98 -16.55
N GLU A 241 20.38 -4.55 -16.55
CA GLU A 241 21.46 -5.30 -15.92
C GLU A 241 21.40 -5.08 -14.40
N VAL A 242 21.12 -6.12 -13.63
CA VAL A 242 21.07 -6.05 -12.16
C VAL A 242 22.32 -6.68 -11.57
N ARG A 243 23.07 -5.90 -10.79
CA ARG A 243 24.29 -6.34 -10.07
C ARG A 243 24.02 -6.34 -8.58
N LEU A 244 23.68 -7.50 -8.05
CA LEU A 244 23.49 -7.74 -6.61
C LEU A 244 24.85 -7.92 -5.91
N ASN A 245 24.86 -7.79 -4.58
CA ASN A 245 26.06 -7.88 -3.73
C ASN A 245 27.17 -6.93 -4.20
N THR A 246 26.81 -5.78 -4.79
CA THR A 246 27.74 -4.85 -5.41
C THR A 246 27.47 -3.42 -4.93
N ALA A 247 28.45 -2.86 -4.21
CA ALA A 247 28.49 -1.43 -3.89
C ALA A 247 29.55 -0.79 -4.80
N PRO A 248 29.15 -0.09 -5.88
CA PRO A 248 30.12 0.43 -6.85
C PRO A 248 30.92 1.58 -6.24
N THR A 249 32.21 1.64 -6.60
CA THR A 249 33.07 2.77 -6.30
C THR A 249 32.90 3.88 -7.34
N ALA A 250 33.40 5.08 -7.06
CA ALA A 250 33.44 6.16 -8.05
C ALA A 250 34.18 5.79 -9.33
N GLY A 251 35.19 4.86 -9.24
CA GLY A 251 35.90 4.31 -10.38
C GLY A 251 34.99 3.49 -11.29
N ASP A 252 34.19 2.63 -10.71
CA ASP A 252 33.26 1.74 -11.45
C ASP A 252 32.18 2.53 -12.21
N LEU A 253 31.91 3.76 -11.80
CA LEU A 253 30.85 4.62 -12.37
C LEU A 253 31.34 5.54 -13.49
N LYS A 254 32.63 5.67 -13.72
CA LYS A 254 33.25 6.61 -14.72
C LYS A 254 32.86 6.32 -16.17
N GLY A 255 32.40 5.10 -16.49
CA GLY A 255 32.03 4.71 -17.86
C GLY A 255 30.60 4.98 -18.23
N TYR A 256 29.77 5.53 -17.33
CA TYR A 256 28.38 5.80 -17.57
C TYR A 256 28.14 7.26 -17.97
N ASP A 257 27.18 7.48 -18.87
CA ASP A 257 26.78 8.85 -19.27
C ASP A 257 26.07 9.60 -18.13
N ALA A 258 25.39 8.85 -17.24
CA ALA A 258 24.71 9.41 -16.08
C ALA A 258 24.72 8.42 -14.90
N VAL A 259 24.75 8.97 -13.69
CA VAL A 259 24.64 8.20 -12.43
C VAL A 259 23.48 8.73 -11.62
N LEU A 260 22.58 7.82 -11.20
CA LEU A 260 21.47 8.11 -10.33
C LEU A 260 21.73 7.53 -8.94
N ASN A 261 21.76 8.38 -7.93
CA ASN A 261 21.90 7.96 -6.54
C ASN A 261 20.53 7.66 -5.94
N ALA A 262 20.29 6.40 -5.60
CA ALA A 262 19.06 5.88 -4.98
C ALA A 262 19.40 5.03 -3.72
N THR A 263 20.49 5.35 -3.03
CA THR A 263 21.03 4.57 -1.90
C THR A 263 20.16 4.60 -0.64
N GLY A 264 19.12 5.46 -0.63
CA GLY A 264 18.18 5.59 0.48
C GLY A 264 18.75 6.40 1.64
N ALA A 265 18.18 6.17 2.81
CA ALA A 265 18.57 6.82 4.06
C ALA A 265 18.87 5.76 5.13
N SER A 266 19.63 6.15 6.13
CA SER A 266 19.86 5.37 7.36
C SER A 266 19.22 6.07 8.55
N SER A 267 18.94 5.30 9.60
CA SER A 267 18.45 5.86 10.85
C SER A 267 19.48 6.80 11.45
N TYR A 268 19.02 7.96 11.89
CA TYR A 268 19.82 8.89 12.66
C TYR A 268 19.90 8.39 14.11
N VAL A 269 21.10 8.31 14.65
CA VAL A 269 21.34 8.06 16.08
C VAL A 269 21.79 9.38 16.69
N PRO A 270 21.01 9.98 17.58
CA PRO A 270 21.39 11.25 18.22
C PRO A 270 22.60 11.10 19.12
N ASP A 271 23.37 12.15 19.25
CA ASP A 271 24.46 12.23 20.23
C ASP A 271 23.89 12.45 21.63
N CYS A 272 23.67 11.38 22.33
CA CYS A 272 23.07 11.38 23.67
C CYS A 272 23.65 10.24 24.54
N PHE A 273 23.44 10.33 25.84
CA PHE A 273 23.82 9.27 26.77
C PHE A 273 23.12 7.96 26.41
N GLY A 274 23.89 6.90 26.27
CA GLY A 274 23.38 5.58 25.87
C GLY A 274 23.26 5.37 24.36
N ALA A 275 23.77 6.30 23.54
CA ALA A 275 23.71 6.19 22.06
C ALA A 275 24.32 4.87 21.55
N GLU A 276 25.25 4.29 22.24
CA GLU A 276 25.85 2.98 21.95
C GLU A 276 24.87 1.81 22.02
N ARG A 277 23.72 2.01 22.66
CA ARG A 277 22.62 1.04 22.78
C ARG A 277 21.48 1.31 21.80
N VAL A 278 21.56 2.38 21.01
CA VAL A 278 20.53 2.76 20.03
C VAL A 278 20.71 1.96 18.78
N VAL A 279 19.62 1.39 18.29
CA VAL A 279 19.56 0.61 17.05
C VAL A 279 18.51 1.21 16.15
N GLY A 280 18.83 1.42 14.86
CA GLY A 280 17.86 1.85 13.86
C GLY A 280 16.77 0.81 13.64
N PHE A 281 15.61 1.24 13.14
CA PHE A 281 14.46 0.35 12.90
C PHE A 281 14.81 -0.83 12.00
N GLU A 282 15.70 -0.65 11.04
CA GLU A 282 16.18 -1.67 10.11
C GLU A 282 16.98 -2.80 10.80
N GLY A 283 17.51 -2.54 12.00
CA GLY A 283 18.14 -3.55 12.81
C GLY A 283 17.16 -4.30 13.73
N VAL A 284 16.03 -3.67 14.05
CA VAL A 284 14.98 -4.23 14.91
C VAL A 284 13.98 -5.04 14.11
N ILE A 285 13.49 -4.49 13.02
CA ILE A 285 12.52 -5.15 12.11
C ILE A 285 13.28 -6.01 11.12
N ALA A 286 13.77 -7.15 11.58
CA ALA A 286 14.42 -8.14 10.74
C ALA A 286 13.66 -9.47 10.81
N CYS A 287 13.62 -10.20 9.69
CA CYS A 287 12.96 -11.49 9.67
C CYS A 287 13.77 -12.53 10.49
N PRO A 288 13.21 -13.11 11.56
CA PRO A 288 13.90 -14.10 12.36
C PRO A 288 14.01 -15.47 11.68
N LYS A 289 13.28 -15.70 10.58
CA LYS A 289 13.27 -16.98 9.89
C LYS A 289 14.40 -17.05 8.88
N VAL A 290 15.27 -18.02 9.02
CA VAL A 290 16.22 -18.41 7.97
C VAL A 290 15.40 -18.91 6.77
N ASN A 291 15.63 -18.35 5.57
CA ASN A 291 14.84 -18.63 4.35
C ASN A 291 13.36 -18.21 4.42
N CYS A 292 13.04 -17.11 5.10
CA CYS A 292 11.76 -16.47 4.97
C CYS A 292 11.52 -16.06 3.50
N GLU A 293 10.32 -16.31 2.98
CA GLU A 293 9.94 -15.90 1.60
C GLU A 293 10.06 -14.38 1.35
N PHE A 294 10.09 -13.59 2.43
CA PHE A 294 10.25 -12.14 2.40
C PHE A 294 11.72 -11.69 2.40
N HIS A 295 12.64 -12.51 2.94
CA HIS A 295 14.06 -12.21 3.06
C HIS A 295 14.88 -13.49 2.91
N PRO A 296 15.31 -13.86 1.71
CA PRO A 296 16.19 -15.02 1.49
C PRO A 296 17.61 -14.81 2.04
N GLY A 297 17.95 -13.62 2.54
CA GLY A 297 19.25 -13.32 3.15
C GLY A 297 19.17 -13.21 4.68
N LYS A 298 20.20 -13.69 5.38
CA LYS A 298 20.30 -13.62 6.85
C LYS A 298 20.30 -12.18 7.35
N ARG A 299 19.18 -11.69 7.87
CA ARG A 299 19.17 -10.54 8.79
C ARG A 299 18.78 -11.08 10.16
N THR A 300 19.74 -11.20 11.06
CA THR A 300 19.47 -11.54 12.45
C THR A 300 18.98 -10.27 13.15
N PRO A 301 17.76 -10.26 13.71
CA PRO A 301 17.29 -9.12 14.49
C PRO A 301 18.27 -8.87 15.65
N VAL A 302 18.50 -7.62 15.97
CA VAL A 302 19.24 -7.26 17.17
C VAL A 302 18.45 -7.79 18.38
N LYS A 303 19.14 -8.46 19.29
CA LYS A 303 18.52 -8.89 20.56
C LYS A 303 18.15 -7.65 21.36
N THR A 304 16.86 -7.44 21.55
CA THR A 304 16.32 -6.40 22.43
C THR A 304 16.06 -6.98 23.84
N GLY A 305 16.15 -6.14 24.87
CA GLY A 305 15.68 -6.49 26.21
C GLY A 305 14.16 -6.71 26.25
N GLU A 306 13.62 -7.03 27.43
CA GLU A 306 12.17 -7.15 27.64
C GLU A 306 11.48 -5.78 27.59
N LYS A 307 12.13 -4.74 28.12
CA LYS A 307 11.67 -3.35 28.09
C LYS A 307 12.44 -2.61 27.03
N VAL A 308 11.71 -2.00 26.08
CA VAL A 308 12.27 -1.31 24.94
C VAL A 308 11.70 0.10 24.83
N LEU A 309 12.58 1.07 24.70
CA LEU A 309 12.20 2.44 24.40
C LEU A 309 12.32 2.68 22.89
N VAL A 310 11.26 3.16 22.27
CA VAL A 310 11.22 3.56 20.86
C VAL A 310 11.14 5.08 20.78
N TRP A 311 12.15 5.70 20.18
CA TRP A 311 12.19 7.14 20.02
C TRP A 311 11.84 7.55 18.60
N GLY A 312 10.84 8.42 18.46
CA GLY A 312 10.40 8.99 17.19
C GLY A 312 8.92 9.26 17.11
N ASP A 313 8.48 9.89 16.01
CA ASP A 313 7.12 10.36 15.80
C ASP A 313 6.54 10.02 14.42
N HIS A 314 7.14 9.12 13.68
CA HIS A 314 6.72 8.77 12.32
C HIS A 314 6.46 7.26 12.15
N TYR A 315 6.13 6.85 10.94
CA TYR A 315 5.81 5.44 10.64
C TYR A 315 6.85 4.44 11.15
N ALA A 316 8.16 4.73 11.03
CA ALA A 316 9.18 3.78 11.48
C ALA A 316 9.11 3.56 13.00
N ALA A 317 8.86 4.60 13.80
CA ALA A 317 8.66 4.45 15.24
C ALA A 317 7.39 3.67 15.57
N ALA A 318 6.26 4.02 14.92
CA ALA A 318 4.99 3.31 15.11
C ALA A 318 5.08 1.83 14.72
N ASP A 319 5.71 1.54 13.60
CA ASP A 319 5.90 0.19 13.09
C ASP A 319 6.82 -0.64 14.00
N THR A 320 7.92 -0.04 14.45
CA THR A 320 8.86 -0.68 15.38
C THR A 320 8.17 -1.00 16.70
N ALA A 321 7.39 -0.06 17.24
CA ALA A 321 6.63 -0.29 18.48
C ALA A 321 5.59 -1.39 18.31
N ALA A 322 4.81 -1.36 17.23
CA ALA A 322 3.82 -2.39 16.92
C ALA A 322 4.45 -3.77 16.75
N TYR A 323 5.59 -3.84 16.05
CA TYR A 323 6.32 -5.09 15.89
C TYR A 323 6.82 -5.63 17.23
N LEU A 324 7.50 -4.81 18.04
CA LEU A 324 8.03 -5.21 19.34
C LEU A 324 6.93 -5.67 20.30
N ALA A 325 5.81 -4.95 20.35
CA ALA A 325 4.65 -5.35 21.14
C ALA A 325 4.07 -6.69 20.65
N SER A 326 4.00 -6.91 19.33
CA SER A 326 3.49 -8.17 18.76
C SER A 326 4.35 -9.41 19.10
N ILE A 327 5.61 -9.20 19.48
CA ILE A 327 6.52 -10.27 19.95
C ILE A 327 6.66 -10.28 21.49
N GLY A 328 5.77 -9.60 22.20
CA GLY A 328 5.63 -9.66 23.67
C GLY A 328 6.56 -8.74 24.44
N LYS A 329 7.15 -7.70 23.83
CA LYS A 329 7.98 -6.74 24.54
C LYS A 329 7.15 -5.65 25.22
N ASP A 330 7.63 -5.18 26.37
CA ASP A 330 7.11 -3.98 27.06
C ASP A 330 7.71 -2.74 26.37
N VAL A 331 6.86 -1.99 25.65
CA VAL A 331 7.31 -0.92 24.77
C VAL A 331 6.86 0.45 25.26
N THR A 332 7.80 1.35 25.46
CA THR A 332 7.54 2.76 25.71
C THR A 332 7.93 3.59 24.48
N ILE A 333 7.01 4.40 23.97
CA ILE A 333 7.28 5.33 22.88
C ILE A 333 7.58 6.72 23.46
N VAL A 334 8.66 7.34 22.96
CA VAL A 334 9.06 8.70 23.31
C VAL A 334 9.09 9.55 22.07
N THR A 335 8.50 10.73 22.15
CA THR A 335 8.46 11.71 21.07
C THR A 335 8.71 13.11 21.61
N GLU A 336 9.30 13.98 20.82
CA GLU A 336 9.45 15.41 21.09
C GLU A 336 8.16 16.20 20.78
N GLN A 337 7.21 15.56 20.08
CA GLN A 337 5.95 16.17 19.74
C GLN A 337 4.96 16.11 20.89
N LYS A 338 3.98 17.03 20.90
CA LYS A 338 2.91 17.03 21.93
C LYS A 338 2.09 15.75 21.91
N GLU A 339 1.91 15.15 20.73
CA GLU A 339 1.19 13.90 20.53
C GLU A 339 1.99 13.00 19.61
N PHE A 340 2.04 11.71 19.97
CA PHE A 340 2.67 10.70 19.12
C PHE A 340 1.91 10.52 17.80
N GLY A 341 2.65 10.43 16.70
CA GLY A 341 2.14 10.13 15.37
C GLY A 341 1.68 11.37 14.60
N SER A 342 2.14 12.58 14.97
CA SER A 342 1.83 13.81 14.22
C SER A 342 2.31 13.77 12.77
N SER A 343 3.34 12.99 12.48
CA SER A 343 3.90 12.77 11.13
C SER A 343 3.31 11.55 10.40
N VAL A 344 2.41 10.80 11.04
CA VAL A 344 1.72 9.65 10.45
C VAL A 344 0.42 10.13 9.81
N GLU A 345 0.06 9.56 8.64
CA GLU A 345 -1.23 9.86 8.00
C GLU A 345 -2.39 9.58 8.97
N VAL A 346 -3.34 10.51 9.03
CA VAL A 346 -4.35 10.61 10.09
C VAL A 346 -5.22 9.34 10.25
N ILE A 347 -5.59 8.70 9.15
CA ILE A 347 -6.41 7.48 9.18
C ILE A 347 -5.60 6.28 9.68
N HIS A 348 -4.33 6.18 9.26
CA HIS A 348 -3.41 5.17 9.80
C HIS A 348 -3.21 5.37 11.29
N MET A 349 -3.00 6.61 11.74
CA MET A 349 -2.82 6.91 13.16
C MET A 349 -4.07 6.60 13.98
N TYR A 350 -5.25 6.88 13.45
CA TYR A 350 -6.52 6.49 14.09
C TYR A 350 -6.60 4.97 14.35
N VAL A 351 -6.22 4.16 13.36
CA VAL A 351 -6.21 2.70 13.51
C VAL A 351 -5.10 2.23 14.45
N LEU A 352 -3.90 2.80 14.35
CA LEU A 352 -2.77 2.47 15.22
C LEU A 352 -3.07 2.77 16.69
N ARG A 353 -3.65 3.93 17.00
CA ARG A 353 -4.05 4.27 18.39
C ARG A 353 -5.00 3.23 18.98
N LYS A 354 -5.98 2.75 18.19
CA LYS A 354 -6.86 1.66 18.63
C LYS A 354 -6.12 0.35 18.88
N ARG A 355 -5.14 0.02 18.05
CA ARG A 355 -4.31 -1.19 18.21
C ARG A 355 -3.37 -1.10 19.40
N PHE A 356 -2.82 0.07 19.71
CA PHE A 356 -1.96 0.27 20.87
C PHE A 356 -2.72 0.29 22.21
N ALA A 357 -4.04 0.52 22.17
CA ALA A 357 -4.89 0.49 23.35
C ALA A 357 -5.39 -0.92 23.74
N GLN A 358 -5.16 -1.90 22.88
CA GLN A 358 -5.45 -3.34 23.11
C GLN A 358 -4.25 -4.05 23.73
#